data_d257771f2e8d5d393783cde829f56357
#
_entry.id   d257771f2e8d5d393783cde829f56357
#
_cell.length_a   1.000
_cell.length_b   1.000
_cell.length_c   1.000
_cell.angle_alpha   90.00
_cell.angle_beta   90.00
_cell.angle_gamma   90.00
#
_symmetry.space_group_name_H-M   'P 1'
#
loop_
_entity.id
_entity.type
_entity.pdbx_description
1 polymer ?
#
loop_
_entity_poly.entity_id
_entity_poly.type
_entity_poly.pdbx_seq_one_letter_code
_entity_poly.pdbx_strand_id
1 'polypeptide(L)'
;VPRFAHRFEVDAPLERVRAFHASPEALRVLTPPGTFIRLDRFGPLEEGMVASFRLWLGPVPVDWVARHEDVSEAGFTDVQVEGPLARWRHHHAFEALGPSRTAVLDTIDYAHPPGPAGVWTRVAFGRAALSILFAHRARATRRAVDRSQNGPT
;
A
#
# COMPACT_ATOMS: atom_id res chain seq x y z
N VAL A 1 20.05 -1.14 3.82
CA VAL A 1 18.83 -1.28 3.00
C VAL A 1 18.16 0.09 2.91
N PRO A 2 17.89 0.61 1.72
CA PRO A 2 17.18 1.86 1.55
C PRO A 2 15.82 1.83 2.24
N ARG A 3 15.44 2.95 2.83
CA ARG A 3 14.16 3.13 3.51
C ARG A 3 13.45 4.36 2.96
N PHE A 4 12.17 4.18 2.65
CA PHE A 4 11.24 5.26 2.33
C PHE A 4 10.21 5.35 3.45
N ALA A 5 9.88 6.56 3.88
CA ALA A 5 8.85 6.79 4.88
C ALA A 5 7.93 7.93 4.42
N HIS A 6 6.65 7.78 4.69
CA HIS A 6 5.63 8.78 4.39
C HIS A 6 4.59 8.82 5.50
N ARG A 7 4.22 10.02 5.93
CA ARG A 7 3.20 10.24 6.96
C ARG A 7 2.15 11.21 6.46
N PHE A 8 0.89 10.90 6.70
CA PHE A 8 -0.22 11.81 6.44
C PHE A 8 -1.33 11.62 7.48
N GLU A 9 -2.23 12.57 7.57
CA GLU A 9 -3.36 12.54 8.49
C GLU A 9 -4.67 12.52 7.73
N VAL A 10 -5.67 11.85 8.29
CA VAL A 10 -7.04 11.79 7.77
C VAL A 10 -8.05 12.12 8.88
N ASP A 11 -9.13 12.80 8.52
CA ASP A 11 -10.22 13.15 9.43
C ASP A 11 -11.24 12.00 9.49
N ALA A 12 -10.81 10.88 10.07
CA ALA A 12 -11.62 9.68 10.25
C ALA A 12 -11.13 8.89 11.47
N PRO A 13 -12.02 8.11 12.13
CA PRO A 13 -11.65 7.20 13.20
C PRO A 13 -10.68 6.12 12.72
N LEU A 14 -9.82 5.65 13.60
CA LEU A 14 -8.81 4.61 13.30
C LEU A 14 -9.44 3.35 12.71
N GLU A 15 -10.57 2.89 13.23
CA GLU A 15 -11.26 1.69 12.74
C GLU A 15 -11.65 1.81 11.27
N ARG A 16 -12.09 3.01 10.85
CA ARG A 16 -12.48 3.26 9.45
C ARG A 16 -11.28 3.24 8.52
N VAL A 17 -10.19 3.88 8.93
CA VAL A 17 -8.93 3.90 8.16
C VAL A 17 -8.37 2.49 8.03
N ARG A 18 -8.37 1.72 9.11
CA ARG A 18 -7.93 0.33 9.13
C ARG A 18 -8.82 -0.55 8.23
N ALA A 19 -10.13 -0.43 8.35
CA ALA A 19 -11.08 -1.20 7.54
C ALA A 19 -10.91 -0.91 6.04
N PHE A 20 -10.67 0.35 5.66
CA PHE A 20 -10.37 0.71 4.28
C PHE A 20 -9.11 0.00 3.78
N HIS A 21 -8.01 0.05 4.52
CA HIS A 21 -6.76 -0.60 4.11
C HIS A 21 -6.84 -2.13 4.09
N ALA A 22 -7.73 -2.72 4.87
CA ALA A 22 -7.98 -4.16 4.89
C ALA A 22 -8.88 -4.64 3.73
N SER A 23 -9.50 -3.73 2.99
CA SER A 23 -10.42 -4.09 1.91
C SER A 23 -9.69 -4.32 0.57
N PRO A 24 -10.19 -5.23 -0.30
CA PRO A 24 -9.64 -5.41 -1.64
C PRO A 24 -9.77 -4.16 -2.51
N GLU A 25 -10.76 -3.32 -2.22
CA GLU A 25 -10.98 -2.06 -2.92
C GLU A 25 -9.85 -1.05 -2.69
N ALA A 26 -9.20 -1.09 -1.52
CA ALA A 26 -8.08 -0.21 -1.22
C ALA A 26 -6.96 -0.34 -2.25
N LEU A 27 -6.62 -1.56 -2.65
CA LEU A 27 -5.55 -1.80 -3.61
C LEU A 27 -5.86 -1.14 -4.97
N ARG A 28 -7.12 -1.17 -5.41
CA ARG A 28 -7.57 -0.50 -6.65
C ARG A 28 -7.58 1.02 -6.51
N VAL A 29 -8.15 1.52 -5.42
CA VAL A 29 -8.26 2.96 -5.14
C VAL A 29 -6.89 3.60 -4.97
N LEU A 30 -5.95 2.90 -4.32
CA LEU A 30 -4.59 3.37 -4.08
C LEU A 30 -3.64 3.19 -5.27
N THR A 31 -4.09 2.51 -6.33
CA THR A 31 -3.33 2.40 -7.59
C THR A 31 -3.53 3.67 -8.42
N PRO A 32 -2.44 4.36 -8.83
CA PRO A 32 -2.57 5.61 -9.56
C PRO A 32 -3.12 5.40 -10.99
N PRO A 33 -3.74 6.44 -11.58
CA PRO A 33 -4.17 6.42 -12.98
C PRO A 33 -3.01 6.05 -13.92
N GLY A 34 -3.32 5.22 -14.94
CA GLY A 34 -2.32 4.72 -15.88
C GLY A 34 -1.66 3.41 -15.45
N THR A 35 -1.90 2.98 -14.22
CA THR A 35 -1.51 1.67 -13.71
C THR A 35 -2.77 0.83 -13.54
N PHE A 36 -2.76 -0.39 -14.07
CA PHE A 36 -3.87 -1.33 -13.95
C PHE A 36 -3.50 -2.44 -12.98
N ILE A 37 -4.48 -2.93 -12.23
CA ILE A 37 -4.31 -4.02 -11.27
C ILE A 37 -5.37 -5.08 -11.47
N ARG A 38 -4.94 -6.35 -11.45
CA ARG A 38 -5.82 -7.52 -11.38
C ARG A 38 -5.52 -8.27 -10.08
N LEU A 39 -6.53 -8.40 -9.23
CA LEU A 39 -6.45 -9.22 -8.03
C LEU A 39 -6.66 -10.69 -8.40
N ASP A 40 -5.69 -11.55 -8.11
CA ASP A 40 -5.78 -12.99 -8.34
C ASP A 40 -6.16 -13.73 -7.05
N ARG A 41 -5.60 -13.33 -5.91
CA ARG A 41 -5.93 -13.87 -4.59
C ARG A 41 -5.95 -12.75 -3.56
N PHE A 42 -7.03 -12.70 -2.81
CA PHE A 42 -7.19 -11.75 -1.72
C PHE A 42 -8.06 -12.38 -0.63
N GLY A 43 -7.80 -12.08 0.62
CA GLY A 43 -8.56 -12.55 1.76
C GLY A 43 -8.57 -11.55 2.90
N PRO A 44 -9.12 -11.91 4.07
CA PRO A 44 -9.13 -11.03 5.22
C PRO A 44 -7.72 -10.67 5.67
N LEU A 45 -7.57 -9.51 6.30
CA LEU A 45 -6.29 -9.06 6.85
C LEU A 45 -5.97 -9.85 8.11
N GLU A 46 -5.24 -10.93 7.95
CA GLU A 46 -4.84 -11.85 9.03
C GLU A 46 -3.35 -12.17 8.90
N GLU A 47 -2.75 -12.55 10.03
CA GLU A 47 -1.34 -12.97 10.07
C GLU A 47 -1.09 -14.14 9.12
N GLY A 48 -0.08 -14.02 8.26
CA GLY A 48 0.30 -15.04 7.30
C GLY A 48 -0.58 -15.13 6.04
N MET A 49 -1.61 -14.30 5.91
CA MET A 49 -2.45 -14.27 4.71
C MET A 49 -1.62 -13.84 3.50
N VAL A 50 -1.77 -14.58 2.40
CA VAL A 50 -1.08 -14.31 1.14
C VAL A 50 -2.05 -13.70 0.14
N ALA A 51 -1.68 -12.54 -0.41
CA ALA A 51 -2.37 -11.89 -1.50
C ALA A 51 -1.53 -11.96 -2.77
N SER A 52 -2.15 -12.14 -3.92
CA SER A 52 -1.47 -12.10 -5.21
C SER A 52 -2.23 -11.23 -6.20
N PHE A 53 -1.48 -10.49 -7.00
CA PHE A 53 -2.04 -9.59 -8.00
C PHE A 53 -1.04 -9.36 -9.13
N ARG A 54 -1.55 -8.89 -10.25
CA ARG A 54 -0.73 -8.41 -11.37
C ARG A 54 -0.93 -6.92 -11.58
N LEU A 55 0.18 -6.21 -11.71
CA LEU A 55 0.22 -4.80 -12.06
C LEU A 55 0.66 -4.65 -13.51
N TRP A 56 0.07 -3.67 -14.22
CA TRP A 56 0.61 -3.20 -15.50
C TRP A 56 1.14 -1.79 -15.31
N LEU A 57 2.47 -1.67 -15.32
CA LEU A 57 3.17 -0.39 -15.33
C LEU A 57 3.36 0.04 -16.78
N GLY A 58 2.37 0.73 -17.33
CA GLY A 58 2.25 0.91 -18.77
C GLY A 58 2.06 -0.46 -19.45
N PRO A 59 2.88 -0.85 -20.44
CA PRO A 59 2.79 -2.15 -21.09
C PRO A 59 3.48 -3.29 -20.33
N VAL A 60 4.18 -3.01 -19.23
CA VAL A 60 4.98 -3.99 -18.49
C VAL A 60 4.15 -4.67 -17.42
N PRO A 61 3.84 -5.98 -17.54
CA PRO A 61 3.16 -6.74 -16.49
C PRO A 61 4.15 -7.12 -15.37
N VAL A 62 3.70 -7.00 -14.14
CA VAL A 62 4.47 -7.33 -12.93
C VAL A 62 3.61 -8.20 -12.03
N ASP A 63 4.05 -9.43 -11.79
CA ASP A 63 3.40 -10.31 -10.83
C ASP A 63 3.93 -10.02 -9.42
N TRP A 64 3.02 -9.98 -8.47
CA TRP A 64 3.30 -9.66 -7.09
C TRP A 64 2.58 -10.62 -6.15
N VAL A 65 3.34 -11.23 -5.25
CA VAL A 65 2.80 -12.05 -4.16
C VAL A 65 3.30 -11.45 -2.85
N ALA A 66 2.37 -11.08 -1.99
CA ALA A 66 2.66 -10.50 -0.68
C ALA A 66 2.07 -11.34 0.44
N ARG A 67 2.77 -11.39 1.57
CA ARG A 67 2.30 -12.01 2.79
C ARG A 67 2.12 -10.93 3.87
N HIS A 68 1.01 -10.98 4.59
CA HIS A 68 0.76 -10.11 5.73
C HIS A 68 1.47 -10.63 6.97
N GLU A 69 2.21 -9.75 7.63
CA GLU A 69 2.91 -10.01 8.89
C GLU A 69 2.62 -8.89 9.89
N ASP A 70 2.89 -9.13 11.16
CA ASP A 70 2.73 -8.15 12.24
C ASP A 70 1.33 -7.52 12.28
N VAL A 71 0.29 -8.32 12.02
CA VAL A 71 -1.10 -7.84 11.96
C VAL A 71 -1.63 -7.53 13.34
N SER A 72 -2.06 -6.28 13.54
CA SER A 72 -2.64 -5.77 14.78
C SER A 72 -3.67 -4.68 14.49
N GLU A 73 -4.30 -4.16 15.53
CA GLU A 73 -5.18 -2.99 15.39
C GLU A 73 -4.40 -1.72 14.98
N ALA A 74 -3.11 -1.65 15.35
CA ALA A 74 -2.24 -0.52 15.06
C ALA A 74 -1.57 -0.58 13.67
N GLY A 75 -1.70 -1.68 12.94
CA GLY A 75 -1.12 -1.80 11.61
C GLY A 75 -0.84 -3.22 11.15
N PHE A 76 -0.13 -3.32 10.05
CA PHE A 76 0.31 -4.58 9.45
C PHE A 76 1.49 -4.34 8.50
N THR A 77 2.13 -5.42 8.09
CA THR A 77 3.27 -5.38 7.17
C THR A 77 2.99 -6.25 5.95
N ASP A 78 3.21 -5.71 4.76
CA ASP A 78 3.19 -6.45 3.50
C ASP A 78 4.62 -6.82 3.12
N VAL A 79 4.92 -8.10 3.08
CA VAL A 79 6.22 -8.62 2.66
C VAL A 79 6.11 -9.26 1.30
N GLN A 80 6.87 -8.77 0.33
CA GLN A 80 6.96 -9.41 -0.98
C GLN A 80 7.58 -10.80 -0.85
N VAL A 81 6.82 -11.82 -1.23
CA VAL A 81 7.30 -13.21 -1.34
C VAL A 81 7.81 -13.47 -2.75
N GLU A 82 7.08 -12.99 -3.75
CA GLU A 82 7.47 -13.00 -5.16
C GLU A 82 7.19 -11.63 -5.76
N GLY A 83 8.08 -11.15 -6.60
CA GLY A 83 7.91 -9.85 -7.23
C GLY A 83 9.20 -9.29 -7.86
N PRO A 84 9.16 -8.06 -8.33
CA PRO A 84 10.25 -7.48 -9.13
C PRO A 84 11.46 -7.01 -8.32
N LEU A 85 11.31 -6.83 -7.01
CA LEU A 85 12.36 -6.30 -6.15
C LEU A 85 13.13 -7.44 -5.47
N ALA A 86 14.38 -7.21 -5.13
CA ALA A 86 15.17 -8.14 -4.33
C ALA A 86 14.67 -8.22 -2.88
N ARG A 87 14.10 -7.11 -2.39
CA ARG A 87 13.45 -7.01 -1.09
C ARG A 87 12.38 -5.94 -1.13
N TRP A 88 11.24 -6.24 -0.50
CA TRP A 88 10.19 -5.27 -0.21
C TRP A 88 9.47 -5.66 1.07
N ARG A 89 9.47 -4.75 2.02
CA ARG A 89 8.75 -4.87 3.28
C ARG A 89 8.08 -3.53 3.56
N HIS A 90 6.78 -3.49 3.46
CA HIS A 90 5.98 -2.28 3.61
C HIS A 90 5.15 -2.37 4.88
N HIS A 91 5.52 -1.58 5.88
CA HIS A 91 4.79 -1.49 7.14
C HIS A 91 3.80 -0.33 7.10
N HIS A 92 2.54 -0.63 7.36
CA HIS A 92 1.46 0.33 7.55
C HIS A 92 1.20 0.47 9.05
N ALA A 93 1.36 1.67 9.60
CA ALA A 93 1.01 1.97 10.98
C ALA A 93 -0.11 3.00 11.02
N PHE A 94 -1.05 2.81 11.93
CA PHE A 94 -2.18 3.70 12.17
C PHE A 94 -2.12 4.18 13.61
N GLU A 95 -2.17 5.50 13.80
CA GLU A 95 -2.13 6.15 15.11
C GLU A 95 -3.35 7.04 15.29
N ALA A 96 -4.19 6.74 16.27
CA ALA A 96 -5.31 7.60 16.62
C ALA A 96 -4.81 8.91 17.24
N LEU A 97 -5.11 10.04 16.60
CA LEU A 97 -4.82 11.37 17.11
C LEU A 97 -6.01 11.97 17.89
N GLY A 98 -7.12 11.29 17.86
CA GLY A 98 -8.37 11.64 18.51
C GLY A 98 -9.50 10.72 18.04
N PRO A 99 -10.76 10.93 18.48
CA PRO A 99 -11.90 10.07 18.13
C PRO A 99 -12.21 10.03 16.63
N SER A 100 -11.85 11.10 15.91
CA SER A 100 -12.18 11.26 14.48
C SER A 100 -10.99 11.72 13.64
N ARG A 101 -9.77 11.45 14.09
CA ARG A 101 -8.55 11.80 13.36
C ARG A 101 -7.49 10.73 13.55
N THR A 102 -6.85 10.32 12.45
CA THR A 102 -5.85 9.25 12.44
C THR A 102 -4.64 9.67 11.60
N ALA A 103 -3.45 9.38 12.10
CA ALA A 103 -2.22 9.43 11.32
C ALA A 103 -1.96 8.08 10.67
N VAL A 104 -1.57 8.09 9.41
CA VAL A 104 -1.11 6.93 8.66
C VAL A 104 0.37 7.09 8.39
N LEU A 105 1.15 6.09 8.80
CA LEU A 105 2.58 6.05 8.61
C LEU A 105 2.94 4.85 7.75
N ASP A 106 3.52 5.11 6.61
CA ASP A 106 4.02 4.08 5.71
C ASP A 106 5.55 4.05 5.77
N THR A 107 6.11 2.88 5.98
CA THR A 107 7.56 2.67 5.98
C THR A 107 7.90 1.49 5.08
N ILE A 108 8.77 1.72 4.10
CA ILE A 108 9.18 0.70 3.14
C ILE A 108 10.68 0.48 3.23
N ASP A 109 11.06 -0.75 3.56
CA ASP A 109 12.43 -1.24 3.40
C ASP A 109 12.50 -2.02 2.10
N TYR A 110 13.35 -1.60 1.17
CA TYR A 110 13.41 -2.18 -0.16
C TYR A 110 14.83 -2.32 -0.69
N ALA A 111 15.03 -3.23 -1.63
CA ALA A 111 16.28 -3.39 -2.37
C ALA A 111 15.99 -3.75 -3.82
N HIS A 112 16.80 -3.23 -4.72
CA HIS A 112 16.70 -3.52 -6.14
C HIS A 112 17.55 -4.73 -6.51
N PRO A 113 17.11 -5.58 -7.46
CA PRO A 113 17.93 -6.66 -7.95
C PRO A 113 19.15 -6.13 -8.73
N PRO A 114 20.20 -6.91 -8.91
CA PRO A 114 21.33 -6.52 -9.74
C PRO A 114 20.98 -6.51 -11.24
N GLY A 115 21.85 -5.90 -12.04
CA GLY A 115 21.75 -5.91 -13.50
C GLY A 115 20.62 -5.05 -14.07
N PRO A 116 20.20 -5.31 -15.32
CA PRO A 116 19.19 -4.51 -16.02
C PRO A 116 17.84 -4.41 -15.31
N ALA A 117 17.41 -5.49 -14.63
CA ALA A 117 16.19 -5.50 -13.83
C ALA A 117 16.26 -4.46 -12.69
N GLY A 118 17.44 -4.29 -12.08
CA GLY A 118 17.65 -3.29 -11.03
C GLY A 118 17.58 -1.86 -11.57
N VAL A 119 17.99 -1.61 -12.79
CA VAL A 119 17.85 -0.28 -13.41
C VAL A 119 16.38 0.07 -13.59
N TRP A 120 15.60 -0.86 -14.14
CA TRP A 120 14.16 -0.67 -14.31
C TRP A 120 13.43 -0.48 -12.98
N THR A 121 13.72 -1.31 -11.98
CA THR A 121 13.07 -1.19 -10.67
C THR A 121 13.43 0.10 -9.94
N ARG A 122 14.64 0.66 -10.15
CA ARG A 122 14.99 1.98 -9.60
C ARG A 122 14.16 3.10 -10.21
N VAL A 123 13.80 2.99 -11.48
CA VAL A 123 12.90 3.95 -12.13
C VAL A 123 11.47 3.78 -11.59
N ALA A 124 10.96 2.55 -11.55
CA ALA A 124 9.58 2.24 -11.18
C ALA A 124 9.30 2.33 -9.67
N PHE A 125 10.28 1.99 -8.82
CA PHE A 125 10.15 1.90 -7.37
C PHE A 125 11.22 2.67 -6.61
N GLY A 126 11.93 3.57 -7.27
CA GLY A 126 12.89 4.44 -6.61
C GLY A 126 12.21 5.54 -5.79
N ARG A 127 12.99 6.27 -5.01
CA ARG A 127 12.49 7.29 -4.08
C ARG A 127 11.53 8.31 -4.72
N ALA A 128 11.85 8.79 -5.92
CA ALA A 128 11.01 9.75 -6.63
C ALA A 128 9.64 9.13 -7.01
N ALA A 129 9.64 7.92 -7.56
CA ALA A 129 8.42 7.20 -7.92
C ALA A 129 7.57 6.89 -6.68
N LEU A 130 8.19 6.45 -5.58
CA LEU A 130 7.50 6.21 -4.31
C LEU A 130 6.91 7.50 -3.74
N SER A 131 7.60 8.63 -3.82
CA SER A 131 7.08 9.93 -3.36
C SER A 131 5.81 10.32 -4.12
N ILE A 132 5.78 10.14 -5.42
CA ILE A 132 4.60 10.40 -6.26
C ILE A 132 3.46 9.44 -5.91
N LEU A 133 3.75 8.15 -5.80
CA LEU A 133 2.79 7.11 -5.46
C LEU A 133 2.13 7.39 -4.10
N PHE A 134 2.91 7.69 -3.08
CA PHE A 134 2.39 7.91 -1.73
C PHE A 134 1.67 9.24 -1.57
N ALA A 135 2.04 10.28 -2.32
CA ALA A 135 1.23 11.50 -2.42
C ALA A 135 -0.15 11.22 -3.02
N HIS A 136 -0.23 10.39 -4.06
CA HIS A 136 -1.50 9.92 -4.63
C HIS A 136 -2.30 9.10 -3.61
N ARG A 137 -1.67 8.15 -2.93
CA ARG A 137 -2.31 7.29 -1.93
C ARG A 137 -2.89 8.09 -0.77
N ALA A 138 -2.21 9.11 -0.29
CA ALA A 138 -2.72 10.00 0.76
C ALA A 138 -4.02 10.69 0.32
N ARG A 139 -4.05 11.26 -0.89
CA ARG A 139 -5.25 11.89 -1.45
C ARG A 139 -6.39 10.88 -1.65
N ALA A 140 -6.08 9.71 -2.18
CA ALA A 140 -7.06 8.66 -2.43
C ALA A 140 -7.66 8.11 -1.13
N THR A 141 -6.85 7.92 -0.10
CA THR A 141 -7.30 7.49 1.23
C THR A 141 -8.25 8.52 1.84
N ARG A 142 -7.88 9.80 1.83
CA ARG A 142 -8.74 10.87 2.33
C ARG A 142 -10.10 10.88 1.66
N ARG A 143 -10.14 10.82 0.32
CA ARG A 143 -11.39 10.77 -0.45
C ARG A 143 -12.23 9.54 -0.14
N ALA A 144 -11.60 8.38 0.04
CA ALA A 144 -12.31 7.12 0.30
C ALA A 144 -12.95 7.12 1.69
N VAL A 145 -12.24 7.58 2.72
CA VAL A 145 -12.78 7.64 4.09
C VAL A 145 -13.82 8.76 4.25
N ASP A 146 -13.67 9.88 3.55
CA ASP A 146 -14.68 10.97 3.56
C ASP A 146 -15.99 10.52 2.92
N ARG A 147 -15.93 9.81 1.78
CA ARG A 147 -17.14 9.28 1.12
C ARG A 147 -17.94 8.32 1.99
N SER A 148 -17.27 7.53 2.84
CA SER A 148 -17.94 6.63 3.76
C SER A 148 -18.68 7.36 4.88
N GLN A 149 -18.43 8.64 5.13
CA GLN A 149 -19.21 9.49 6.04
C GLN A 149 -20.52 9.99 5.40
N ASN A 150 -20.55 10.11 4.08
CA ASN A 150 -21.68 10.60 3.30
C ASN A 150 -22.50 9.50 2.66
N GLY A 151 -22.55 8.30 3.26
CA GLY A 151 -23.43 7.22 2.85
C GLY A 151 -24.91 7.67 2.89
N PRO A 152 -25.78 7.06 2.06
CA PRO A 152 -27.16 7.51 1.96
C PRO A 152 -27.86 7.43 3.32
N THR A 153 -28.45 8.58 3.74
CA THR A 153 -29.39 8.67 4.86
C THR A 153 -30.65 7.88 4.57
#